data_9b936839c3a919a9b707eb4dc3ba91a8
#
_entry.id   9b936839c3a919a9b707eb4dc3ba91a8
#
_cell.length_a   1.000
_cell.length_b   1.000
_cell.length_c   1.000
_cell.angle_alpha   90.00
_cell.angle_beta   90.00
_cell.angle_gamma   90.00
#
_symmetry.space_group_name_H-M   'P 1'
#
loop_
_entity.id
_entity.type
_entity.pdbx_description
1 polymer ?
#
loop_
_entity_poly.entity_id
_entity_poly.type
_entity_poly.pdbx_seq_one_letter_code
_entity_poly.pdbx_strand_id
1 'polypeptide(L)'
;MRIIARRERPHPGAQLRLTDEDGWRITCFATNTRGPGWTLPMLEVRHRQRARAEDRIRSLKDTGMRNLPFHGFAHNQLWLEIVSLAAELIAWTQTLGFHEHSPVRRWAPKKLRLRLFSVAGRIVHTGRRRRLHLPRDWPYLDLLDTAWTTLQTA
;
A
#
# COMPACT_ATOMS: atom_id res chain seq x y z
N MET A 1 1.09 -6.04 -31.84
CA MET A 1 0.71 -5.12 -30.75
C MET A 1 -0.67 -4.58 -31.06
N ARG A 2 -1.55 -4.43 -30.06
CA ARG A 2 -2.89 -3.84 -30.19
C ARG A 2 -2.91 -2.57 -29.38
N ILE A 3 -3.44 -1.48 -29.96
CA ILE A 3 -3.68 -0.23 -29.28
C ILE A 3 -5.18 -0.13 -28.99
N ILE A 4 -5.51 0.18 -27.74
CA ILE A 4 -6.88 0.33 -27.25
C ILE A 4 -7.04 1.77 -26.78
N ALA A 5 -8.00 2.49 -27.39
CA ALA A 5 -8.40 3.80 -26.97
C ALA A 5 -9.65 3.69 -26.10
N ARG A 6 -9.62 4.34 -24.94
CA ARG A 6 -10.74 4.45 -24.00
C ARG A 6 -11.22 5.88 -23.98
N ARG A 7 -12.53 6.04 -24.13
CA ARG A 7 -13.23 7.31 -24.00
C ARG A 7 -14.07 7.29 -22.74
N GLU A 8 -13.83 8.20 -21.82
CA GLU A 8 -14.56 8.29 -20.55
C GLU A 8 -14.87 9.73 -20.18
N ARG A 9 -15.96 9.95 -19.44
CA ARG A 9 -16.21 11.26 -18.84
C ARG A 9 -15.23 11.49 -17.70
N PRO A 10 -14.52 12.62 -17.65
CA PRO A 10 -13.68 12.97 -16.52
C PRO A 10 -14.53 13.06 -15.24
N HIS A 11 -13.89 12.82 -14.11
CA HIS A 11 -14.53 13.04 -12.81
C HIS A 11 -14.97 14.51 -12.68
N PRO A 12 -16.13 14.80 -12.07
CA PRO A 12 -16.55 16.18 -11.79
C PRO A 12 -15.44 16.94 -11.04
N GLY A 13 -15.05 18.11 -11.57
CA GLY A 13 -13.94 18.90 -11.03
C GLY A 13 -12.54 18.51 -11.54
N ALA A 14 -12.42 17.52 -12.42
CA ALA A 14 -11.14 17.17 -13.03
C ALA A 14 -10.71 18.24 -14.04
N GLN A 15 -9.44 18.63 -13.99
CA GLN A 15 -8.86 19.50 -15.02
C GLN A 15 -8.88 18.80 -16.39
N LEU A 16 -9.37 19.50 -17.42
CA LEU A 16 -9.29 19.02 -18.78
C LEU A 16 -7.82 19.03 -19.25
N ARG A 17 -7.44 17.98 -19.99
CA ARG A 17 -6.11 17.84 -20.59
C ARG A 17 -6.19 18.25 -22.06
N LEU A 18 -5.07 18.60 -22.66
CA LEU A 18 -4.97 18.88 -24.09
C LEU A 18 -5.45 17.75 -25.00
N THR A 19 -5.49 16.52 -24.44
CA THR A 19 -5.96 15.32 -25.14
C THR A 19 -7.45 15.03 -24.92
N ASP A 20 -8.13 15.87 -24.14
CA ASP A 20 -9.57 15.71 -23.87
C ASP A 20 -10.34 16.41 -25.01
N GLU A 21 -11.26 15.72 -25.64
CA GLU A 21 -12.03 16.17 -26.79
C GLU A 21 -13.52 16.16 -26.46
N ASP A 22 -14.21 17.26 -26.72
CA ASP A 22 -15.65 17.42 -26.45
C ASP A 22 -16.09 17.06 -25.00
N GLY A 23 -15.25 17.36 -24.02
CA GLY A 23 -15.50 17.02 -22.62
C GLY A 23 -15.26 15.56 -22.25
N TRP A 24 -14.66 14.80 -23.16
CA TRP A 24 -14.30 13.41 -22.94
C TRP A 24 -12.79 13.25 -22.82
N ARG A 25 -12.39 12.43 -21.85
CA ARG A 25 -11.00 12.01 -21.69
C ARG A 25 -10.71 10.81 -22.57
N ILE A 26 -9.71 10.95 -23.43
CA ILE A 26 -9.22 9.87 -24.28
C ILE A 26 -7.89 9.37 -23.71
N THR A 27 -7.84 8.09 -23.35
CA THR A 27 -6.62 7.44 -22.88
C THR A 27 -6.34 6.21 -23.73
N CYS A 28 -5.09 6.07 -24.17
CA CYS A 28 -4.67 4.95 -24.99
C CYS A 28 -3.69 4.06 -24.21
N PHE A 29 -3.79 2.76 -24.41
CA PHE A 29 -2.79 1.81 -23.94
C PHE A 29 -2.52 0.73 -24.98
N ALA A 30 -1.31 0.21 -24.94
CA ALA A 30 -0.87 -0.84 -25.86
C ALA A 30 -0.77 -2.18 -25.13
N THR A 31 -1.16 -3.26 -25.80
CA THR A 31 -1.03 -4.61 -25.30
C THR A 31 -0.63 -5.59 -26.40
N ASN A 32 0.16 -6.57 -26.05
CA ASN A 32 0.47 -7.73 -26.91
C ASN A 32 -0.33 -8.98 -26.49
N THR A 33 -1.20 -8.87 -25.50
CA THR A 33 -2.03 -9.98 -25.02
C THR A 33 -3.00 -10.41 -26.13
N ARG A 34 -3.01 -11.69 -26.44
CA ARG A 34 -3.85 -12.34 -27.46
C ARG A 34 -4.47 -13.60 -26.88
N GLY A 35 -5.52 -14.10 -27.52
CA GLY A 35 -6.20 -15.34 -27.19
C GLY A 35 -7.71 -15.19 -27.09
N PRO A 36 -8.48 -16.29 -27.21
CA PRO A 36 -9.95 -16.25 -27.29
C PRO A 36 -10.63 -15.75 -26.01
N GLY A 37 -9.98 -15.83 -24.85
CA GLY A 37 -10.52 -15.36 -23.57
C GLY A 37 -10.30 -13.87 -23.27
N TRP A 38 -9.57 -13.11 -24.12
CA TRP A 38 -9.21 -11.72 -23.85
C TRP A 38 -10.13 -10.74 -24.58
N THR A 39 -11.27 -10.43 -23.96
CA THR A 39 -12.18 -9.38 -24.42
C THR A 39 -11.63 -7.99 -24.11
N LEU A 40 -12.17 -6.94 -24.79
CA LEU A 40 -11.76 -5.55 -24.54
C LEU A 40 -11.94 -5.13 -23.06
N PRO A 41 -13.07 -5.43 -22.39
CA PRO A 41 -13.23 -5.12 -20.96
C PRO A 41 -12.18 -5.82 -20.08
N MET A 42 -11.85 -7.08 -20.36
CA MET A 42 -10.82 -7.79 -19.60
C MET A 42 -9.43 -7.20 -19.78
N LEU A 43 -9.09 -6.76 -20.99
CA LEU A 43 -7.82 -6.06 -21.26
C LEU A 43 -7.76 -4.72 -20.54
N GLU A 44 -8.88 -4.00 -20.45
CA GLU A 44 -8.98 -2.77 -19.69
C GLU A 44 -8.79 -3.00 -18.18
N VAL A 45 -9.50 -3.97 -17.61
CA VAL A 45 -9.35 -4.35 -16.20
C VAL A 45 -7.89 -4.72 -15.89
N ARG A 46 -7.27 -5.54 -16.75
CA ARG A 46 -5.85 -5.90 -16.62
C ARG A 46 -4.95 -4.68 -16.67
N HIS A 47 -5.21 -3.74 -17.56
CA HIS A 47 -4.43 -2.51 -17.63
C HIS A 47 -4.57 -1.66 -16.36
N ARG A 48 -5.80 -1.53 -15.83
CA ARG A 48 -6.05 -0.83 -14.55
C ARG A 48 -5.36 -1.49 -13.36
N GLN A 49 -5.15 -2.80 -13.38
CA GLN A 49 -4.43 -3.51 -12.32
C GLN A 49 -2.95 -3.06 -12.20
N ARG A 50 -2.38 -2.38 -13.20
CA ARG A 50 -1.07 -1.70 -13.09
C ARG A 50 -1.02 -0.71 -11.94
N ALA A 51 -2.13 -0.07 -11.61
CA ALA A 51 -2.20 0.85 -10.47
C ALA A 51 -1.77 0.18 -9.15
N ARG A 52 -1.95 -1.15 -9.01
CA ARG A 52 -1.46 -1.90 -7.85
C ARG A 52 0.06 -1.91 -7.75
N ALA A 53 0.76 -2.03 -8.89
CA ALA A 53 2.22 -1.97 -8.91
C ALA A 53 2.72 -0.55 -8.56
N GLU A 54 2.03 0.47 -9.07
CA GLU A 54 2.32 1.87 -8.76
C GLU A 54 2.08 2.18 -7.27
N ASP A 55 0.99 1.67 -6.69
CA ASP A 55 0.70 1.78 -5.26
C ASP A 55 1.75 1.05 -4.42
N ARG A 56 2.22 -0.10 -4.87
CA ARG A 56 3.30 -0.81 -4.18
C ARG A 56 4.61 -0.05 -4.21
N ILE A 57 4.99 0.50 -5.36
CA ILE A 57 6.18 1.37 -5.49
C ILE A 57 6.05 2.59 -4.58
N ARG A 58 4.87 3.21 -4.52
CA ARG A 58 4.59 4.33 -3.62
C ARG A 58 4.77 3.91 -2.15
N SER A 59 4.23 2.76 -1.77
CA SER A 59 4.36 2.21 -0.42
C SER A 59 5.82 1.94 -0.05
N LEU A 60 6.61 1.36 -0.96
CA LEU A 60 8.04 1.15 -0.77
C LEU A 60 8.80 2.48 -0.60
N LYS A 61 8.46 3.50 -1.41
CA LYS A 61 9.02 4.84 -1.28
C LYS A 61 8.69 5.47 0.08
N ASP A 62 7.49 5.26 0.59
CA ASP A 62 7.05 5.75 1.90
C ASP A 62 7.68 4.95 3.07
N THR A 63 8.13 3.74 2.82
CA THR A 63 8.81 2.88 3.80
C THR A 63 10.31 3.18 3.90
N GLY A 64 10.95 3.67 2.83
CA GLY A 64 12.38 4.03 2.86
C GLY A 64 13.12 3.97 1.52
N MET A 65 12.45 3.51 0.44
CA MET A 65 13.11 3.37 -0.87
C MET A 65 13.40 4.72 -1.55
N ARG A 66 12.80 5.83 -1.08
CA ARG A 66 12.95 7.14 -1.73
C ARG A 66 14.37 7.66 -1.70
N ASN A 67 15.06 7.47 -0.60
CA ASN A 67 16.42 7.95 -0.38
C ASN A 67 17.31 6.76 -0.01
N LEU A 68 18.37 6.58 -0.75
CA LEU A 68 19.41 5.59 -0.44
C LEU A 68 20.41 6.23 0.53
N PRO A 69 20.52 5.73 1.78
CA PRO A 69 21.27 6.42 2.83
C PRO A 69 22.78 6.23 2.76
N PHE A 70 23.28 5.32 1.92
CA PHE A 70 24.68 4.96 1.87
C PHE A 70 25.34 5.36 0.56
N HIS A 71 26.68 5.57 0.56
CA HIS A 71 27.45 5.82 -0.65
C HIS A 71 27.79 4.53 -1.42
N GLY A 72 27.96 3.40 -0.70
CA GLY A 72 28.31 2.12 -1.30
C GLY A 72 27.11 1.39 -1.89
N PHE A 73 27.27 0.80 -3.08
CA PHE A 73 26.22 0.04 -3.75
C PHE A 73 25.73 -1.14 -2.92
N ALA A 74 26.63 -1.96 -2.37
CA ALA A 74 26.26 -3.14 -1.57
C ALA A 74 25.45 -2.77 -0.32
N HIS A 75 25.79 -1.67 0.36
CA HIS A 75 25.03 -1.20 1.51
C HIS A 75 23.63 -0.72 1.12
N ASN A 76 23.49 -0.04 -0.02
CA ASN A 76 22.19 0.37 -0.53
C ASN A 76 21.35 -0.82 -1.01
N GLN A 77 21.98 -1.86 -1.54
CA GLN A 77 21.27 -3.10 -1.89
C GLN A 77 20.69 -3.76 -0.63
N LEU A 78 21.48 -3.91 0.43
CA LEU A 78 20.98 -4.41 1.71
C LEU A 78 19.86 -3.53 2.28
N TRP A 79 19.99 -2.20 2.18
CA TRP A 79 18.94 -1.27 2.58
C TRP A 79 17.63 -1.52 1.84
N LEU A 80 17.68 -1.75 0.52
CA LEU A 80 16.47 -2.05 -0.28
C LEU A 80 15.83 -3.37 0.12
N GLU A 81 16.61 -4.38 0.49
CA GLU A 81 16.09 -5.65 1.02
C GLU A 81 15.37 -5.44 2.35
N ILE A 82 15.95 -4.66 3.27
CA ILE A 82 15.31 -4.30 4.55
C ILE A 82 14.01 -3.52 4.31
N VAL A 83 14.00 -2.56 3.39
CA VAL A 83 12.80 -1.79 3.02
C VAL A 83 11.72 -2.71 2.44
N SER A 84 12.10 -3.68 1.61
CA SER A 84 11.18 -4.66 1.04
C SER A 84 10.57 -5.54 2.12
N LEU A 85 11.37 -6.05 3.05
CA LEU A 85 10.92 -6.83 4.20
C LEU A 85 9.96 -6.00 5.09
N ALA A 86 10.29 -4.76 5.37
CA ALA A 86 9.44 -3.86 6.15
C ALA A 86 8.08 -3.62 5.46
N ALA A 87 8.07 -3.48 4.13
CA ALA A 87 6.83 -3.32 3.36
C ALA A 87 5.97 -4.60 3.38
N GLU A 88 6.58 -5.79 3.36
CA GLU A 88 5.86 -7.07 3.52
C GLU A 88 5.25 -7.18 4.93
N LEU A 89 6.01 -6.87 5.97
CA LEU A 89 5.51 -6.89 7.34
C LEU A 89 4.33 -5.92 7.54
N ILE A 90 4.38 -4.74 6.92
CA ILE A 90 3.26 -3.80 6.91
C ILE A 90 2.04 -4.43 6.22
N ALA A 91 2.22 -5.04 5.04
CA ALA A 91 1.15 -5.69 4.31
C ALA A 91 0.53 -6.85 5.10
N TRP A 92 1.34 -7.68 5.75
CA TRP A 92 0.87 -8.76 6.62
C TRP A 92 0.12 -8.22 7.85
N THR A 93 0.65 -7.20 8.49
CA THR A 93 -0.05 -6.55 9.61
C THR A 93 -1.44 -6.05 9.18
N GLN A 94 -1.55 -5.45 8.00
CA GLN A 94 -2.82 -4.97 7.48
C GLN A 94 -3.78 -6.10 7.08
N THR A 95 -3.28 -7.19 6.53
CA THR A 95 -4.12 -8.27 6.01
C THR A 95 -4.51 -9.29 7.08
N LEU A 96 -3.62 -9.57 8.02
CA LEU A 96 -3.83 -10.57 9.07
C LEU A 96 -4.35 -9.96 10.36
N GLY A 97 -3.92 -8.75 10.71
CA GLY A 97 -4.31 -8.08 11.96
C GLY A 97 -5.66 -7.36 11.91
N PHE A 98 -6.26 -7.17 10.72
CA PHE A 98 -7.50 -6.42 10.59
C PHE A 98 -8.51 -7.12 9.71
N HIS A 99 -9.81 -7.04 10.08
CA HIS A 99 -10.91 -7.57 9.29
C HIS A 99 -10.96 -6.95 7.89
N GLU A 100 -11.54 -7.66 6.93
CA GLU A 100 -11.58 -7.28 5.51
C GLU A 100 -12.17 -5.89 5.28
N HIS A 101 -13.19 -5.50 6.04
CA HIS A 101 -13.85 -4.20 5.92
C HIS A 101 -13.17 -3.07 6.72
N SER A 102 -12.10 -3.37 7.47
CA SER A 102 -11.40 -2.35 8.26
C SER A 102 -10.73 -1.31 7.35
N PRO A 103 -10.93 -0.01 7.60
CA PRO A 103 -10.27 1.05 6.83
C PRO A 103 -8.74 1.01 6.99
N VAL A 104 -8.22 0.40 8.06
CA VAL A 104 -6.79 0.28 8.33
C VAL A 104 -6.08 -0.52 7.24
N ARG A 105 -6.74 -1.48 6.63
CA ARG A 105 -6.18 -2.27 5.51
C ARG A 105 -5.77 -1.43 4.30
N ARG A 106 -6.32 -0.23 4.17
CA ARG A 106 -6.04 0.70 3.06
C ARG A 106 -5.19 1.90 3.47
N TRP A 107 -4.71 1.94 4.71
CA TRP A 107 -3.88 3.06 5.15
C TRP A 107 -2.49 2.99 4.51
N ALA A 108 -2.01 4.14 4.05
CA ALA A 108 -0.63 4.25 3.57
C ALA A 108 0.37 4.00 4.72
N PRO A 109 1.60 3.53 4.43
CA PRO A 109 2.63 3.26 5.44
C PRO A 109 2.90 4.43 6.38
N LYS A 110 2.87 5.66 5.88
CA LYS A 110 3.02 6.88 6.70
C LYS A 110 1.92 7.01 7.75
N LYS A 111 0.68 6.69 7.38
CA LYS A 111 -0.47 6.77 8.30
C LYS A 111 -0.40 5.68 9.36
N LEU A 112 0.00 4.46 8.98
CA LEU A 112 0.23 3.36 9.92
C LEU A 112 1.34 3.71 10.93
N ARG A 113 2.48 4.21 10.43
CA ARG A 113 3.59 4.64 11.28
C ARG A 113 3.14 5.69 12.28
N LEU A 114 2.44 6.73 11.84
CA LEU A 114 2.00 7.81 12.71
C LEU A 114 0.97 7.35 13.75
N ARG A 115 0.03 6.49 13.38
CA ARG A 115 -1.13 6.16 14.22
C ARG A 115 -0.97 4.88 15.02
N LEU A 116 -0.24 3.90 14.51
CA LEU A 116 -0.08 2.61 15.17
C LEU A 116 1.34 2.38 15.68
N PHE A 117 2.36 2.67 14.87
CA PHE A 117 3.74 2.27 15.21
C PHE A 117 4.52 3.34 15.99
N SER A 118 4.04 4.58 16.05
CA SER A 118 4.68 5.67 16.83
C SER A 118 4.18 5.75 18.27
N VAL A 119 3.39 4.78 18.72
CA VAL A 119 2.98 4.72 20.13
C VAL A 119 4.18 4.46 21.03
N ALA A 120 4.32 5.25 22.08
CA ALA A 120 5.35 5.01 23.10
C ALA A 120 5.03 3.73 23.88
N GLY A 121 5.97 2.80 23.94
CA GLY A 121 5.81 1.54 24.66
C GLY A 121 6.95 1.29 25.64
N ARG A 122 6.66 0.71 26.79
CA ARG A 122 7.65 0.29 27.79
C ARG A 122 7.54 -1.21 28.03
N ILE A 123 8.62 -1.94 27.82
CA ILE A 123 8.70 -3.37 28.15
C ILE A 123 9.08 -3.48 29.62
N VAL A 124 8.24 -4.17 30.41
CA VAL A 124 8.46 -4.44 31.84
C VAL A 124 8.62 -5.94 32.03
N HIS A 125 9.64 -6.31 32.78
CA HIS A 125 9.90 -7.69 33.19
C HIS A 125 9.40 -7.89 34.61
N THR A 126 8.41 -8.77 34.80
CA THR A 126 7.85 -9.07 36.11
C THR A 126 7.52 -10.56 36.20
N GLY A 127 8.06 -11.26 37.19
CA GLY A 127 7.70 -12.64 37.46
C GLY A 127 7.86 -13.57 36.24
N ARG A 128 9.00 -13.58 35.57
CA ARG A 128 9.30 -14.34 34.34
C ARG A 128 8.45 -13.97 33.11
N ARG A 129 7.64 -12.90 33.19
CA ARG A 129 6.80 -12.43 32.07
C ARG A 129 7.31 -11.10 31.56
N ARG A 130 7.25 -10.93 30.23
CA ARG A 130 7.46 -9.63 29.56
C ARG A 130 6.10 -9.03 29.28
N ARG A 131 5.89 -7.80 29.71
CA ARG A 131 4.66 -7.06 29.47
C ARG A 131 4.99 -5.77 28.71
N LEU A 132 4.26 -5.50 27.66
CA LEU A 132 4.30 -4.23 26.95
C LEU A 132 3.24 -3.31 27.55
N HIS A 133 3.67 -2.20 28.12
CA HIS A 133 2.79 -1.15 28.61
C HIS A 133 2.67 -0.06 27.54
N LEU A 134 1.45 0.26 27.16
CA LEU A 134 1.10 1.33 26.24
C LEU A 134 0.35 2.43 27.01
N PRO A 135 0.45 3.72 26.59
CA PRO A 135 -0.29 4.81 27.22
C PRO A 135 -1.80 4.65 26.97
N ARG A 136 -2.60 4.83 28.01
CA ARG A 136 -4.06 4.65 27.94
C ARG A 136 -4.77 5.72 27.11
N ASP A 137 -4.15 6.86 26.95
CA ASP A 137 -4.67 8.03 26.23
C ASP A 137 -4.31 8.02 24.75
N TRP A 138 -3.67 6.94 24.24
CA TRP A 138 -3.38 6.84 22.82
C TRP A 138 -4.65 6.64 21.99
N PRO A 139 -4.96 7.52 21.02
CA PRO A 139 -6.27 7.51 20.32
C PRO A 139 -6.56 6.25 19.51
N TYR A 140 -5.54 5.46 19.21
CA TYR A 140 -5.63 4.25 18.37
C TYR A 140 -5.31 2.96 19.12
N LEU A 141 -5.42 2.98 20.44
CA LEU A 141 -5.09 1.83 21.29
C LEU A 141 -6.02 0.64 20.96
N ASP A 142 -7.31 0.89 20.77
CA ASP A 142 -8.29 -0.16 20.43
C ASP A 142 -7.95 -0.87 19.13
N LEU A 143 -7.39 -0.15 18.15
CA LEU A 143 -6.94 -0.76 16.89
C LEU A 143 -5.72 -1.65 17.10
N LEU A 144 -4.80 -1.27 17.98
CA LEU A 144 -3.64 -2.10 18.33
C LEU A 144 -4.05 -3.37 19.07
N ASP A 145 -4.97 -3.25 20.02
CA ASP A 145 -5.50 -4.39 20.78
C ASP A 145 -6.27 -5.35 19.88
N THR A 146 -7.12 -4.82 18.99
CA THR A 146 -7.83 -5.62 17.97
C THR A 146 -6.85 -6.38 17.08
N ALA A 147 -5.83 -5.70 16.55
CA ALA A 147 -4.84 -6.33 15.68
C ALA A 147 -4.04 -7.42 16.43
N TRP A 148 -3.65 -7.14 17.66
CA TRP A 148 -2.94 -8.09 18.50
C TRP A 148 -3.76 -9.35 18.79
N THR A 149 -5.01 -9.18 19.20
CA THR A 149 -5.93 -10.29 19.48
C THR A 149 -6.19 -11.12 18.22
N THR A 150 -6.42 -10.46 17.07
CA THR A 150 -6.64 -11.16 15.80
C THR A 150 -5.42 -11.98 15.39
N LEU A 151 -4.21 -11.45 15.55
CA LEU A 151 -2.96 -12.17 15.23
C LEU A 151 -2.67 -13.35 16.17
N GLN A 152 -3.17 -13.31 17.40
CA GLN A 152 -3.02 -14.46 18.34
C GLN A 152 -3.99 -15.60 18.04
N THR A 153 -5.08 -15.35 17.36
CA THR A 153 -6.13 -16.33 17.03
C THR A 153 -6.03 -16.87 15.61
N ALA A 154 -5.13 -16.32 14.79
CA ALA A 154 -4.87 -16.75 13.41
C ALA A 154 -3.84 -17.87 13.36
#